data_498957e07d6b7caf3ac4f45876f54f69
#
_entry.id   498957e07d6b7caf3ac4f45876f54f69
#
_cell.length_a   1.000
_cell.length_b   1.000
_cell.length_c   1.000
_cell.angle_alpha   90.00
_cell.angle_beta   90.00
_cell.angle_gamma   90.00
#
_symmetry.space_group_name_H-M   'P 1'
#
loop_
_entity.id
_entity.type
_entity.pdbx_description
1 polymer ?
#
loop_
_entity_poly.entity_id
_entity_poly.type
_entity_poly.pdbx_seq_one_letter_code
_entity_poly.pdbx_strand_id
1 'polypeptide(L)'
;MTEKKILIAGTELKSFKAVANGANREWALHFCRTVAKMTGIYIELSESEALFGANVMFDATEMMYSKGSVKIERGNIIFRGSYHSLPIIIEKYLEKAIEADGDEIDLTESEEFDLCDTPKLYTKEELMKVLEYVYETPDLLIVGDEVDNSRSMPSSMLRKYFDASGTYPAIMGMDLGRCGLKLPTLPDNERHLLSRCVCEIVDYVAQGGIITFGCHFTNPHKDYERSAAAGNQDRGHIGGADAWKDLVTEGTEINKPFKRELTLDADFLSALRDNGVPVIWRPLHEMNGGWFWFSPIQGEEYGVVKNAIPDLWKYIYNYFTERGLDNLLWEYSPNNSNGANPANDVLYSYPGDEYVDMVGIDWYTVGNYEIGGSGRSYEKIMTLGKVANLAEFGQGGPLHGATRDAQEKLFTCKHVDAILDRMYADGYKIGYAMSYAERNSFVWWPHCDEFMASDRIVDLSGMPALFEKIREN
;
A
#
# COMPACT_ATOMS: atom_id res chain seq x y z
N MET A 1 11.90 -5.10 -48.80
CA MET A 1 10.58 -5.21 -48.22
C MET A 1 9.78 -4.06 -48.76
N THR A 2 8.67 -4.33 -49.46
CA THR A 2 7.71 -3.29 -49.84
C THR A 2 7.16 -2.68 -48.57
N GLU A 3 7.23 -1.35 -48.47
CA GLU A 3 6.76 -0.59 -47.31
C GLU A 3 5.23 -0.82 -47.19
N LYS A 4 4.78 -1.56 -46.18
CA LYS A 4 3.35 -1.76 -45.93
C LYS A 4 2.71 -0.41 -45.59
N LYS A 5 1.58 -0.09 -46.19
CA LYS A 5 0.81 1.09 -45.85
C LYS A 5 -0.15 0.78 -44.71
N ILE A 6 0.06 1.34 -43.55
CA ILE A 6 -0.79 1.19 -42.37
C ILE A 6 -1.70 2.42 -42.26
N LEU A 7 -3.00 2.17 -42.29
CA LEU A 7 -4.05 3.17 -42.08
C LEU A 7 -4.71 2.93 -40.73
N ILE A 8 -5.20 3.99 -40.13
CA ILE A 8 -6.10 3.95 -38.98
C ILE A 8 -7.33 4.78 -39.34
N ALA A 9 -8.47 4.13 -39.50
CA ALA A 9 -9.71 4.73 -39.97
C ALA A 9 -9.51 5.55 -41.26
N GLY A 10 -8.84 4.98 -42.25
CA GLY A 10 -8.56 5.62 -43.55
C GLY A 10 -7.44 6.66 -43.57
N THR A 11 -6.80 6.95 -42.42
CA THR A 11 -5.71 7.94 -42.32
C THR A 11 -4.37 7.20 -42.17
N GLU A 12 -3.37 7.56 -43.01
CA GLU A 12 -2.05 6.93 -42.93
C GLU A 12 -1.39 7.13 -41.54
N LEU A 13 -0.84 6.07 -40.96
CA LEU A 13 -0.21 6.07 -39.64
C LEU A 13 0.89 7.16 -39.51
N LYS A 14 1.64 7.41 -40.56
CA LYS A 14 2.67 8.47 -40.59
C LYS A 14 2.14 9.90 -40.42
N SER A 15 0.83 10.08 -40.61
CA SER A 15 0.17 11.40 -40.42
C SER A 15 -0.33 11.64 -39.02
N PHE A 16 -0.25 10.61 -38.16
CA PHE A 16 -0.63 10.72 -36.75
C PHE A 16 0.43 11.48 -35.94
N LYS A 17 -0.03 12.09 -34.85
CA LYS A 17 0.82 12.68 -33.82
C LYS A 17 0.63 11.91 -32.51
N ALA A 18 1.73 11.47 -31.90
CA ALA A 18 1.70 10.89 -30.57
C ALA A 18 1.66 12.03 -29.54
N VAL A 19 0.56 12.12 -28.80
CA VAL A 19 0.33 13.21 -27.84
C VAL A 19 1.11 12.94 -26.55
N ALA A 20 2.07 13.79 -26.26
CA ALA A 20 3.06 13.67 -25.19
C ALA A 20 2.91 14.76 -24.14
N ASN A 21 1.70 14.94 -23.60
CA ASN A 21 1.46 15.93 -22.56
C ASN A 21 1.74 15.32 -21.17
N GLY A 22 2.57 16.01 -20.37
CA GLY A 22 2.83 15.64 -18.97
C GLY A 22 3.17 14.15 -18.75
N ALA A 23 2.29 13.46 -18.06
CA ALA A 23 2.42 12.05 -17.67
C ALA A 23 2.45 11.06 -18.85
N ASN A 24 1.83 11.41 -19.97
CA ASN A 24 1.70 10.50 -21.11
C ASN A 24 2.95 10.46 -21.99
N ARG A 25 3.97 11.27 -21.69
CA ARG A 25 5.18 11.38 -22.51
C ARG A 25 5.93 10.06 -22.67
N GLU A 26 5.99 9.23 -21.62
CA GLU A 26 6.67 7.92 -21.69
C GLU A 26 5.97 6.96 -22.65
N TRP A 27 4.63 6.90 -22.64
CA TRP A 27 3.82 6.06 -23.53
C TRP A 27 3.91 6.52 -24.97
N ALA A 28 3.87 7.84 -25.19
CA ALA A 28 4.03 8.41 -26.51
C ALA A 28 5.43 8.11 -27.10
N LEU A 29 6.48 8.19 -26.29
CA LEU A 29 7.82 7.79 -26.69
C LEU A 29 7.94 6.30 -26.96
N HIS A 30 7.33 5.46 -26.12
CA HIS A 30 7.30 4.01 -26.30
C HIS A 30 6.62 3.65 -27.63
N PHE A 31 5.42 4.21 -27.88
CA PHE A 31 4.70 4.03 -29.14
C PHE A 31 5.56 4.44 -30.35
N CYS A 32 6.12 5.65 -30.36
CA CYS A 32 6.95 6.13 -31.47
C CYS A 32 8.16 5.23 -31.75
N ARG A 33 8.83 4.75 -30.69
CA ARG A 33 9.98 3.82 -30.80
C ARG A 33 9.56 2.46 -31.34
N THR A 34 8.44 1.93 -30.87
CA THR A 34 7.90 0.64 -31.30
C THR A 34 7.49 0.72 -32.78
N VAL A 35 6.76 1.74 -33.20
CA VAL A 35 6.40 1.96 -34.60
C VAL A 35 7.65 2.06 -35.46
N ALA A 36 8.63 2.91 -35.10
CA ALA A 36 9.86 3.09 -35.86
C ALA A 36 10.67 1.75 -35.97
N LYS A 37 10.75 0.98 -34.89
CA LYS A 37 11.42 -0.31 -34.86
C LYS A 37 10.75 -1.34 -35.78
N MET A 38 9.42 -1.38 -35.75
CA MET A 38 8.65 -2.41 -36.45
C MET A 38 8.43 -2.08 -37.95
N THR A 39 8.28 -0.80 -38.30
CA THR A 39 7.82 -0.38 -39.63
C THR A 39 8.79 0.53 -40.38
N GLY A 40 9.73 1.14 -39.69
CA GLY A 40 10.58 2.23 -40.22
C GLY A 40 9.86 3.58 -40.31
N ILE A 41 8.58 3.68 -39.91
CA ILE A 41 7.79 4.92 -39.93
C ILE A 41 8.10 5.73 -38.66
N TYR A 42 8.34 7.04 -38.84
CA TYR A 42 8.56 7.97 -37.73
C TYR A 42 7.31 8.78 -37.48
N ILE A 43 6.77 8.68 -36.26
CA ILE A 43 5.58 9.42 -35.79
C ILE A 43 6.02 10.69 -35.09
N GLU A 44 5.36 11.81 -35.40
CA GLU A 44 5.62 13.07 -34.72
C GLU A 44 5.18 12.99 -33.25
N LEU A 45 6.09 13.38 -32.34
CA LEU A 45 5.76 13.60 -30.93
C LEU A 45 5.27 15.03 -30.73
N SER A 46 4.07 15.21 -30.19
CA SER A 46 3.44 16.52 -30.02
C SER A 46 2.97 16.74 -28.59
N GLU A 47 3.16 17.96 -28.07
CA GLU A 47 2.63 18.32 -26.74
C GLU A 47 1.14 18.71 -26.76
N SER A 48 0.56 18.84 -27.94
CA SER A 48 -0.85 19.20 -28.14
C SER A 48 -1.52 18.31 -29.19
N GLU A 49 -2.81 18.08 -29.01
CA GLU A 49 -3.63 17.40 -29.99
C GLU A 49 -3.77 18.17 -31.31
N ALA A 50 -3.83 17.42 -32.41
CA ALA A 50 -4.27 18.00 -33.69
C ALA A 50 -5.77 18.29 -33.64
N LEU A 51 -6.19 19.42 -34.19
CA LEU A 51 -7.58 19.88 -34.09
C LEU A 51 -8.63 18.99 -34.78
N PHE A 52 -8.23 18.15 -35.74
CA PHE A 52 -9.15 17.35 -36.56
C PHE A 52 -8.81 15.88 -36.63
N GLY A 53 -8.49 15.25 -35.51
CA GLY A 53 -8.15 13.84 -35.44
C GLY A 53 -6.68 13.56 -35.78
N ALA A 54 -6.37 12.28 -36.09
CA ALA A 54 -5.01 11.80 -36.33
C ALA A 54 -4.08 11.97 -35.08
N ASN A 55 -4.64 11.81 -33.89
CA ASN A 55 -3.88 11.76 -32.64
C ASN A 55 -3.76 10.31 -32.16
N VAL A 56 -2.61 9.99 -31.58
CA VAL A 56 -2.40 8.81 -30.75
C VAL A 56 -2.38 9.28 -29.31
N MET A 57 -3.33 8.81 -28.51
CA MET A 57 -3.56 9.22 -27.14
C MET A 57 -3.34 8.02 -26.18
N PHE A 58 -2.96 8.29 -24.96
CA PHE A 58 -2.63 7.28 -23.96
C PHE A 58 -3.34 7.58 -22.64
N ASP A 59 -4.02 6.58 -22.11
CA ASP A 59 -4.73 6.63 -20.84
C ASP A 59 -4.26 5.46 -19.95
N ALA A 60 -3.32 5.75 -19.04
CA ALA A 60 -2.70 4.79 -18.13
C ALA A 60 -3.44 4.75 -16.76
N THR A 61 -4.77 4.85 -16.77
CA THR A 61 -5.59 4.92 -15.54
C THR A 61 -6.33 3.63 -15.21
N GLU A 62 -6.19 2.58 -16.05
CA GLU A 62 -6.80 1.29 -15.78
C GLU A 62 -6.18 0.66 -14.53
N MET A 63 -7.02 0.22 -13.59
CA MET A 63 -6.59 -0.35 -12.32
C MET A 63 -6.39 -1.86 -12.36
N MET A 64 -6.96 -2.55 -13.37
CA MET A 64 -6.75 -3.98 -13.58
C MET A 64 -5.42 -4.21 -14.28
N TYR A 65 -4.50 -4.94 -13.63
CA TYR A 65 -3.13 -5.18 -14.06
C TYR A 65 -3.00 -5.64 -15.52
N SER A 66 -3.84 -6.59 -15.93
CA SER A 66 -3.79 -7.22 -17.24
C SER A 66 -4.79 -6.69 -18.26
N LYS A 67 -5.60 -5.70 -17.91
CA LYS A 67 -6.67 -5.20 -18.77
C LYS A 67 -6.27 -3.95 -19.57
N GLY A 68 -6.95 -3.76 -20.68
CA GLY A 68 -6.93 -2.52 -21.42
C GLY A 68 -7.65 -2.59 -22.75
N SER A 69 -7.60 -1.51 -23.51
CA SER A 69 -8.28 -1.39 -24.79
C SER A 69 -7.60 -0.46 -25.76
N VAL A 70 -7.88 -0.64 -27.03
CA VAL A 70 -7.59 0.34 -28.08
C VAL A 70 -8.91 0.80 -28.67
N LYS A 71 -9.16 2.09 -28.66
CA LYS A 71 -10.37 2.71 -29.23
C LYS A 71 -10.03 3.63 -30.37
N ILE A 72 -10.81 3.54 -31.44
CA ILE A 72 -10.72 4.44 -32.59
C ILE A 72 -11.95 5.34 -32.57
N GLU A 73 -11.75 6.59 -32.25
CA GLU A 73 -12.83 7.56 -32.08
C GLU A 73 -12.50 8.88 -32.79
N ARG A 74 -13.38 9.33 -33.68
CA ARG A 74 -13.25 10.61 -34.40
C ARG A 74 -11.91 10.79 -35.09
N GLY A 75 -11.34 9.72 -35.65
CA GLY A 75 -10.04 9.73 -36.33
C GLY A 75 -8.83 9.73 -35.40
N ASN A 76 -9.04 9.56 -34.09
CA ASN A 76 -7.98 9.36 -33.11
C ASN A 76 -7.87 7.89 -32.73
N ILE A 77 -6.70 7.45 -32.30
CA ILE A 77 -6.48 6.18 -31.66
C ILE A 77 -6.13 6.41 -30.19
N ILE A 78 -6.85 5.73 -29.30
CA ILE A 78 -6.70 5.87 -27.85
C ILE A 78 -6.32 4.53 -27.27
N PHE A 79 -5.10 4.43 -26.72
CA PHE A 79 -4.65 3.28 -25.95
C PHE A 79 -4.99 3.52 -24.49
N ARG A 80 -5.76 2.61 -23.89
CA ARG A 80 -6.09 2.61 -22.47
C ARG A 80 -5.59 1.32 -21.86
N GLY A 81 -4.94 1.43 -20.69
CA GLY A 81 -4.43 0.28 -19.97
C GLY A 81 -3.97 0.65 -18.56
N SER A 82 -3.56 -0.37 -17.80
CA SER A 82 -2.80 -0.16 -16.58
C SER A 82 -1.39 0.32 -16.89
N TYR A 83 -0.66 0.76 -15.87
CA TYR A 83 0.76 1.10 -16.01
C TYR A 83 1.58 -0.05 -16.60
N HIS A 84 1.27 -1.29 -16.21
CA HIS A 84 1.91 -2.51 -16.72
C HIS A 84 1.42 -2.90 -18.12
N SER A 85 0.09 -2.92 -18.33
CA SER A 85 -0.49 -3.47 -19.57
C SER A 85 -0.35 -2.56 -20.77
N LEU A 86 -0.30 -1.25 -20.57
CA LEU A 86 -0.32 -0.28 -21.67
C LEU A 86 0.83 -0.47 -22.68
N PRO A 87 2.10 -0.66 -22.29
CA PRO A 87 3.19 -0.95 -23.23
C PRO A 87 2.95 -2.23 -24.03
N ILE A 88 2.46 -3.27 -23.37
CA ILE A 88 2.20 -4.58 -24.00
C ILE A 88 1.06 -4.47 -25.02
N ILE A 89 0.01 -3.73 -24.68
CA ILE A 89 -1.13 -3.50 -25.60
C ILE A 89 -0.67 -2.74 -26.84
N ILE A 90 0.17 -1.72 -26.69
CA ILE A 90 0.76 -0.97 -27.79
C ILE A 90 1.51 -1.94 -28.73
N GLU A 91 2.35 -2.78 -28.18
CA GLU A 91 3.13 -3.75 -28.97
C GLU A 91 2.24 -4.79 -29.66
N LYS A 92 1.34 -5.44 -28.93
CA LYS A 92 0.42 -6.45 -29.50
C LYS A 92 -0.48 -5.86 -30.59
N TYR A 93 -0.98 -4.65 -30.40
CA TYR A 93 -1.80 -3.99 -31.41
C TYR A 93 -1.03 -3.68 -32.69
N LEU A 94 0.20 -3.20 -32.56
CA LEU A 94 1.07 -2.92 -33.71
C LEU A 94 1.55 -4.21 -34.41
N GLU A 95 1.89 -5.26 -33.68
CA GLU A 95 2.24 -6.58 -34.25
C GLU A 95 1.10 -7.12 -35.10
N LYS A 96 -0.15 -7.09 -34.59
CA LYS A 96 -1.32 -7.50 -35.35
C LYS A 96 -1.50 -6.71 -36.64
N ALA A 97 -1.22 -5.40 -36.61
CA ALA A 97 -1.28 -4.54 -37.78
C ALA A 97 -0.21 -4.91 -38.84
N ILE A 98 0.97 -5.36 -38.40
CA ILE A 98 2.10 -5.67 -39.28
C ILE A 98 1.96 -7.09 -39.87
N GLU A 99 1.45 -8.02 -39.06
CA GLU A 99 1.26 -9.43 -39.46
C GLU A 99 0.05 -9.66 -40.37
N ALA A 100 -0.89 -8.71 -40.40
CA ALA A 100 -2.06 -8.83 -41.28
C ALA A 100 -1.67 -8.93 -42.76
N ASP A 101 -2.36 -9.78 -43.53
CA ASP A 101 -2.09 -9.96 -44.93
C ASP A 101 -2.47 -8.73 -45.78
N GLY A 102 -1.63 -8.37 -46.73
CA GLY A 102 -1.86 -7.30 -47.70
C GLY A 102 -0.83 -6.19 -47.66
N ASP A 103 -0.79 -5.40 -48.74
CA ASP A 103 0.10 -4.24 -48.86
C ASP A 103 -0.45 -2.97 -48.18
N GLU A 104 -1.76 -2.97 -47.94
CA GLU A 104 -2.47 -1.88 -47.26
C GLU A 104 -3.38 -2.46 -46.16
N ILE A 105 -3.26 -1.99 -44.95
CA ILE A 105 -4.01 -2.44 -43.77
C ILE A 105 -4.70 -1.24 -43.17
N ASP A 106 -6.03 -1.31 -43.04
CA ASP A 106 -6.80 -0.26 -42.34
C ASP A 106 -7.38 -0.79 -41.02
N LEU A 107 -6.89 -0.25 -39.90
CA LEU A 107 -7.34 -0.58 -38.57
C LEU A 107 -8.53 0.33 -38.20
N THR A 108 -9.72 -0.21 -38.24
CA THR A 108 -10.98 0.53 -38.01
C THR A 108 -11.70 0.12 -36.74
N GLU A 109 -11.37 -1.03 -36.17
CA GLU A 109 -12.10 -1.61 -35.05
C GLU A 109 -11.42 -1.29 -33.70
N SER A 110 -12.24 -1.00 -32.69
CA SER A 110 -11.81 -0.96 -31.30
C SER A 110 -11.59 -2.37 -30.80
N GLU A 111 -10.62 -2.56 -29.90
CA GLU A 111 -10.23 -3.87 -29.39
C GLU A 111 -10.04 -3.81 -27.88
N GLU A 112 -10.57 -4.83 -27.18
CA GLU A 112 -10.34 -5.05 -25.75
C GLU A 112 -9.22 -6.09 -25.57
N PHE A 113 -8.36 -5.86 -24.59
CA PHE A 113 -7.25 -6.75 -24.27
C PHE A 113 -7.42 -7.31 -22.86
N ASP A 114 -7.29 -8.63 -22.78
CA ASP A 114 -7.06 -9.36 -21.55
C ASP A 114 -5.75 -10.11 -21.72
N LEU A 115 -4.71 -9.66 -21.06
CA LEU A 115 -3.38 -10.21 -21.23
C LEU A 115 -3.22 -11.57 -20.55
N CYS A 116 -4.17 -11.95 -19.67
CA CYS A 116 -4.21 -13.22 -18.91
C CYS A 116 -2.94 -13.53 -18.09
N ASP A 117 -2.02 -12.59 -18.02
CA ASP A 117 -0.70 -12.74 -17.41
C ASP A 117 -0.62 -12.04 -16.05
N THR A 118 -1.76 -11.92 -15.32
CA THR A 118 -1.70 -11.50 -13.92
C THR A 118 -0.91 -12.55 -13.16
N PRO A 119 0.17 -12.17 -12.47
CA PRO A 119 1.01 -13.12 -11.76
C PRO A 119 0.20 -13.97 -10.78
N LYS A 120 0.59 -15.24 -10.61
CA LYS A 120 -0.07 -16.11 -9.64
C LYS A 120 0.31 -15.65 -8.24
N LEU A 121 -0.65 -15.06 -7.55
CA LEU A 121 -0.51 -14.59 -6.17
C LEU A 121 -0.85 -15.72 -5.19
N TYR A 122 -0.57 -15.48 -3.92
CA TYR A 122 -1.05 -16.33 -2.82
C TYR A 122 -2.42 -15.83 -2.35
N THR A 123 -3.19 -16.69 -1.68
CA THR A 123 -4.49 -16.30 -1.11
C THR A 123 -4.34 -15.69 0.29
N LYS A 124 -5.41 -15.06 0.79
CA LYS A 124 -5.47 -14.57 2.17
C LYS A 124 -5.25 -15.68 3.20
N GLU A 125 -5.81 -16.86 2.93
CA GLU A 125 -5.68 -18.04 3.78
C GLU A 125 -4.25 -18.59 3.77
N GLU A 126 -3.57 -18.59 2.62
CA GLU A 126 -2.16 -18.96 2.53
C GLU A 126 -1.27 -17.96 3.28
N LEU A 127 -1.56 -16.67 3.16
CA LEU A 127 -0.85 -15.62 3.92
C LEU A 127 -1.00 -15.85 5.43
N MET A 128 -2.22 -16.09 5.92
CA MET A 128 -2.45 -16.33 7.33
C MET A 128 -1.67 -17.57 7.83
N LYS A 129 -1.67 -18.66 7.06
CA LYS A 129 -0.90 -19.87 7.40
C LYS A 129 0.61 -19.63 7.44
N VAL A 130 1.15 -18.78 6.54
CA VAL A 130 2.58 -18.40 6.57
C VAL A 130 2.89 -17.65 7.86
N LEU A 131 2.04 -16.69 8.24
CA LEU A 131 2.22 -15.90 9.46
C LEU A 131 2.09 -16.78 10.72
N GLU A 132 1.13 -17.72 10.76
CA GLU A 132 0.98 -18.71 11.82
C GLU A 132 2.22 -19.62 11.91
N TYR A 133 2.73 -20.09 10.78
CA TYR A 133 3.92 -20.92 10.74
C TYR A 133 5.15 -20.18 11.31
N VAL A 134 5.37 -18.93 10.92
CA VAL A 134 6.47 -18.12 11.45
C VAL A 134 6.28 -17.85 12.93
N TYR A 135 5.08 -17.48 13.36
CA TYR A 135 4.72 -17.24 14.76
C TYR A 135 5.01 -18.46 15.67
N GLU A 136 4.78 -19.68 15.17
CA GLU A 136 5.04 -20.92 15.91
C GLU A 136 6.49 -21.42 15.77
N THR A 137 7.32 -20.80 14.92
CA THR A 137 8.71 -21.21 14.69
C THR A 137 9.65 -20.27 15.45
N PRO A 138 10.26 -20.71 16.57
CA PRO A 138 11.23 -19.88 17.29
C PRO A 138 12.37 -19.40 16.39
N ASP A 139 12.84 -18.22 16.64
CA ASP A 139 13.97 -17.60 15.91
C ASP A 139 13.75 -17.45 14.38
N LEU A 140 12.51 -17.49 13.90
CA LEU A 140 12.17 -17.14 12.53
C LEU A 140 11.34 -15.85 12.53
N LEU A 141 11.69 -14.88 11.69
CA LEU A 141 11.06 -13.57 11.68
C LEU A 141 10.93 -13.03 10.25
N ILE A 142 9.72 -12.70 9.86
CA ILE A 142 9.46 -11.90 8.67
C ILE A 142 9.70 -10.43 9.01
N VAL A 143 10.48 -9.73 8.21
CA VAL A 143 10.74 -8.30 8.43
C VAL A 143 10.15 -7.43 7.34
N GLY A 144 9.71 -6.25 7.75
CA GLY A 144 9.09 -5.27 6.90
C GLY A 144 9.57 -3.84 7.16
N ASP A 145 9.24 -2.98 6.22
CA ASP A 145 9.41 -1.53 6.36
C ASP A 145 8.20 -0.80 5.79
N GLU A 146 7.77 0.24 6.48
CA GLU A 146 6.76 1.13 5.94
C GLU A 146 7.41 2.12 4.99
N VAL A 147 6.95 2.12 3.74
CA VAL A 147 7.48 3.02 2.72
C VAL A 147 6.91 4.44 2.91
N ASP A 148 7.74 5.44 2.62
CA ASP A 148 7.35 6.85 2.75
C ASP A 148 6.11 7.16 1.90
N ASN A 149 5.13 7.77 2.55
CA ASN A 149 3.81 8.04 2.01
C ASN A 149 3.71 9.38 1.26
N SER A 150 4.83 10.08 1.04
CA SER A 150 4.86 11.39 0.40
C SER A 150 4.83 11.30 -1.13
N ARG A 151 3.79 10.68 -1.74
CA ARG A 151 3.63 10.51 -3.18
C ARG A 151 4.80 9.75 -3.86
N SER A 152 5.69 9.16 -3.09
CA SER A 152 6.74 8.31 -3.62
C SER A 152 6.16 6.96 -4.01
N MET A 153 6.56 6.44 -5.16
CA MET A 153 6.17 5.09 -5.55
C MET A 153 6.86 4.06 -4.65
N PRO A 154 6.21 2.92 -4.33
CA PRO A 154 6.79 1.86 -3.51
C PRO A 154 8.20 1.46 -3.94
N SER A 155 8.43 1.33 -5.23
CA SER A 155 9.74 0.95 -5.81
C SER A 155 10.87 1.91 -5.42
N SER A 156 10.61 3.20 -5.24
CA SER A 156 11.65 4.17 -4.88
C SER A 156 12.15 4.00 -3.45
N MET A 157 11.28 3.57 -2.54
CA MET A 157 11.63 3.29 -1.14
C MET A 157 12.24 1.91 -0.98
N LEU A 158 11.67 0.90 -1.63
CA LEU A 158 12.26 -0.44 -1.69
C LEU A 158 13.68 -0.41 -2.23
N ARG A 159 13.98 0.49 -3.19
CA ARG A 159 15.34 0.67 -3.70
C ARG A 159 16.30 1.19 -2.62
N LYS A 160 15.90 2.15 -1.78
CA LYS A 160 16.73 2.63 -0.67
C LYS A 160 17.01 1.51 0.34
N TYR A 161 16.00 0.67 0.58
CA TYR A 161 16.14 -0.50 1.44
C TYR A 161 17.20 -1.46 0.89
N PHE A 162 17.11 -1.80 -0.40
CA PHE A 162 18.09 -2.64 -1.09
C PHE A 162 19.50 -2.05 -1.07
N ASP A 163 19.64 -0.75 -1.32
CA ASP A 163 20.94 -0.06 -1.33
C ASP A 163 21.62 -0.09 0.06
N ALA A 164 20.85 -0.19 1.14
CA ALA A 164 21.36 -0.24 2.52
C ALA A 164 21.62 -1.66 3.02
N SER A 165 20.77 -2.63 2.67
CA SER A 165 20.78 -3.99 3.26
C SER A 165 21.23 -5.08 2.29
N GLY A 166 21.28 -4.79 0.98
CA GLY A 166 21.57 -5.78 -0.07
C GLY A 166 20.39 -6.68 -0.43
N THR A 167 19.22 -6.48 0.18
CA THR A 167 18.01 -7.29 -0.04
C THR A 167 16.76 -6.41 0.05
N TYR A 168 15.58 -6.98 -0.24
CA TYR A 168 14.28 -6.33 -0.05
C TYR A 168 13.57 -6.87 1.20
N PRO A 169 12.83 -6.03 1.94
CA PRO A 169 11.99 -6.51 3.04
C PRO A 169 10.93 -7.47 2.50
N ALA A 170 10.43 -8.37 3.34
CA ALA A 170 9.33 -9.27 2.98
C ALA A 170 7.96 -8.59 3.09
N ILE A 171 7.83 -7.56 3.94
CA ILE A 171 6.60 -6.78 4.10
C ILE A 171 6.84 -5.35 3.65
N MET A 172 5.95 -4.85 2.82
CA MET A 172 5.85 -3.45 2.45
C MET A 172 4.63 -2.83 3.11
N GLY A 173 4.88 -1.93 4.07
CA GLY A 173 3.84 -1.15 4.74
C GLY A 173 3.56 0.15 3.99
N MET A 174 2.31 0.57 3.99
CA MET A 174 1.88 1.86 3.46
C MET A 174 0.77 2.44 4.33
N ASP A 175 0.54 3.75 4.23
CA ASP A 175 -0.54 4.44 4.93
C ASP A 175 -1.51 5.12 3.96
N LEU A 176 -2.76 4.64 3.91
CA LEU A 176 -3.77 5.20 3.02
C LEU A 176 -4.15 6.64 3.40
N GLY A 177 -4.10 7.00 4.68
CA GLY A 177 -4.38 8.35 5.15
C GLY A 177 -3.39 9.40 4.64
N ARG A 178 -2.14 9.01 4.43
CA ARG A 178 -1.03 9.91 4.06
C ARG A 178 -0.55 9.79 2.63
N CYS A 179 -0.85 8.70 1.94
CA CYS A 179 -0.25 8.41 0.63
C CYS A 179 -0.62 9.41 -0.48
N GLY A 180 -1.60 10.28 -0.28
CA GLY A 180 -2.00 11.29 -1.26
C GLY A 180 -2.45 10.71 -2.62
N LEU A 181 -2.59 9.39 -2.71
CA LEU A 181 -2.97 8.65 -3.92
C LEU A 181 -4.46 8.35 -3.99
N LYS A 182 -5.29 9.00 -3.15
CA LYS A 182 -6.75 8.76 -3.15
C LYS A 182 -7.42 9.48 -4.31
N LEU A 183 -8.15 8.73 -5.14
CA LEU A 183 -9.14 9.33 -6.05
C LEU A 183 -10.30 9.93 -5.23
N PRO A 184 -10.89 11.05 -5.57
CA PRO A 184 -10.63 11.95 -6.70
C PRO A 184 -9.67 13.10 -6.36
N THR A 185 -8.89 13.01 -5.28
CA THR A 185 -8.00 14.09 -4.83
C THR A 185 -6.78 14.29 -5.72
N LEU A 186 -6.45 13.28 -6.55
CA LEU A 186 -5.38 13.42 -7.53
C LEU A 186 -5.81 14.30 -8.69
N PRO A 187 -4.96 15.25 -9.11
CA PRO A 187 -5.13 15.94 -10.39
C PRO A 187 -5.22 14.94 -11.55
N ASP A 188 -5.96 15.28 -12.61
CA ASP A 188 -6.16 14.38 -13.75
C ASP A 188 -4.85 13.90 -14.38
N ASN A 189 -3.83 14.73 -14.40
CA ASN A 189 -2.51 14.39 -14.92
C ASN A 189 -1.69 13.47 -13.99
N GLU A 190 -2.16 13.20 -12.76
CA GLU A 190 -1.51 12.32 -11.78
C GLU A 190 -2.29 11.02 -11.55
N ARG A 191 -3.46 10.83 -12.14
CA ARG A 191 -4.31 9.62 -11.93
C ARG A 191 -3.62 8.32 -12.33
N HIS A 192 -2.70 8.38 -13.30
CA HIS A 192 -1.89 7.22 -13.69
C HIS A 192 -1.00 6.70 -12.54
N LEU A 193 -0.72 7.53 -11.51
CA LEU A 193 0.07 7.11 -10.34
C LEU A 193 -0.64 6.06 -9.51
N LEU A 194 -1.98 6.07 -9.46
CA LEU A 194 -2.75 5.01 -8.81
C LEU A 194 -2.59 3.67 -9.51
N SER A 195 -2.77 3.66 -10.82
CA SER A 195 -2.56 2.46 -11.63
C SER A 195 -1.14 1.94 -11.49
N ARG A 196 -0.15 2.83 -11.51
CA ARG A 196 1.24 2.47 -11.27
C ARG A 196 1.46 1.86 -9.89
N CYS A 197 0.91 2.48 -8.84
CA CYS A 197 1.02 1.97 -7.48
C CYS A 197 0.43 0.56 -7.35
N VAL A 198 -0.77 0.32 -7.91
CA VAL A 198 -1.38 -1.02 -7.94
C VAL A 198 -0.49 -2.02 -8.67
N CYS A 199 0.05 -1.66 -9.84
CA CYS A 199 0.95 -2.53 -10.60
C CYS A 199 2.23 -2.87 -9.82
N GLU A 200 2.87 -1.89 -9.19
CA GLU A 200 4.07 -2.11 -8.37
C GLU A 200 3.76 -3.02 -7.16
N ILE A 201 2.56 -2.90 -6.56
CA ILE A 201 2.09 -3.79 -5.49
C ILE A 201 1.89 -5.21 -6.02
N VAL A 202 1.22 -5.38 -7.16
CA VAL A 202 1.02 -6.70 -7.78
C VAL A 202 2.36 -7.37 -8.08
N ASP A 203 3.31 -6.64 -8.68
CA ASP A 203 4.64 -7.16 -8.97
C ASP A 203 5.42 -7.58 -7.71
N TYR A 204 5.25 -6.84 -6.61
CA TYR A 204 5.89 -7.16 -5.33
C TYR A 204 5.26 -8.41 -4.69
N VAL A 205 3.94 -8.50 -4.67
CA VAL A 205 3.21 -9.67 -4.13
C VAL A 205 3.46 -10.92 -4.98
N ALA A 206 3.61 -10.78 -6.30
CA ALA A 206 3.96 -11.87 -7.19
C ALA A 206 5.32 -12.51 -6.87
N GLN A 207 6.22 -11.78 -6.22
CA GLN A 207 7.50 -12.27 -5.72
C GLN A 207 7.42 -12.88 -4.32
N GLY A 208 6.22 -12.94 -3.72
CA GLY A 208 5.97 -13.44 -2.37
C GLY A 208 5.92 -12.33 -1.31
N GLY A 209 6.06 -11.07 -1.70
CA GLY A 209 5.98 -9.93 -0.78
C GLY A 209 4.59 -9.79 -0.15
N ILE A 210 4.55 -9.31 1.09
CA ILE A 210 3.32 -9.06 1.86
C ILE A 210 3.04 -7.55 1.86
N ILE A 211 1.77 -7.17 1.76
CA ILE A 211 1.32 -5.79 1.82
C ILE A 211 0.54 -5.55 3.11
N THR A 212 0.92 -4.49 3.83
CA THR A 212 0.12 -3.97 4.95
C THR A 212 -0.23 -2.50 4.73
N PHE A 213 -1.44 -2.13 5.14
CA PHE A 213 -1.88 -0.74 5.13
C PHE A 213 -2.34 -0.32 6.52
N GLY A 214 -1.75 0.78 7.00
CA GLY A 214 -2.33 1.59 8.05
C GLY A 214 -3.24 2.69 7.48
N CYS A 215 -3.91 3.44 8.35
CA CYS A 215 -4.63 4.64 7.94
C CYS A 215 -4.64 5.71 9.03
N HIS A 216 -3.97 6.82 8.77
CA HIS A 216 -4.10 8.03 9.55
C HIS A 216 -5.35 8.79 9.07
N PHE A 217 -6.52 8.34 9.52
CA PHE A 217 -7.78 8.96 9.14
C PHE A 217 -7.83 10.45 9.45
N THR A 218 -8.37 11.22 8.54
CA THR A 218 -8.59 12.65 8.74
C THR A 218 -9.66 12.89 9.82
N ASN A 219 -9.39 13.80 10.75
CA ASN A 219 -10.39 14.21 11.73
C ASN A 219 -11.62 14.75 10.98
N PRO A 220 -12.83 14.19 11.21
CA PRO A 220 -14.04 14.57 10.48
C PRO A 220 -14.44 16.03 10.58
N HIS A 221 -13.93 16.77 11.57
CA HIS A 221 -14.12 18.21 11.69
C HIS A 221 -13.15 19.04 10.84
N LYS A 222 -12.18 18.38 10.16
CA LYS A 222 -11.19 19.03 9.31
C LYS A 222 -11.52 18.84 7.84
N ASP A 223 -11.14 19.81 7.03
CA ASP A 223 -11.26 19.70 5.58
C ASP A 223 -10.19 18.74 5.05
N TYR A 224 -10.62 17.61 4.54
CA TYR A 224 -9.75 16.58 3.96
C TYR A 224 -8.83 17.15 2.86
N GLU A 225 -9.37 17.99 1.97
CA GLU A 225 -8.61 18.52 0.83
C GLU A 225 -7.50 19.49 1.26
N ARG A 226 -7.70 20.19 2.37
CA ARG A 226 -6.72 21.14 2.93
C ARG A 226 -5.77 20.49 3.92
N SER A 227 -6.23 19.50 4.68
CA SER A 227 -5.48 18.91 5.76
C SER A 227 -4.45 17.89 5.30
N ALA A 228 -4.67 17.21 4.18
CA ALA A 228 -3.68 16.31 3.58
C ALA A 228 -2.33 16.99 3.28
N ALA A 229 -2.35 18.31 3.07
CA ALA A 229 -1.14 19.12 2.87
C ALA A 229 -0.50 19.63 4.17
N ALA A 230 -1.20 19.55 5.32
CA ALA A 230 -0.81 20.23 6.56
C ALA A 230 -0.16 19.32 7.62
N GLY A 231 -0.14 17.99 7.43
CA GLY A 231 0.54 17.04 8.32
C GLY A 231 -0.04 16.86 9.73
N ASN A 232 -1.27 17.37 10.01
CA ASN A 232 -1.94 17.26 11.31
C ASN A 232 -3.43 16.93 11.17
N GLN A 233 -3.84 16.31 10.06
CA GLN A 233 -5.24 15.96 9.77
C GLN A 233 -5.79 14.92 10.76
N ASP A 234 -4.93 14.07 11.29
CA ASP A 234 -5.22 12.98 12.23
C ASP A 234 -5.26 13.42 13.71
N ARG A 235 -5.04 14.70 14.00
CA ARG A 235 -4.94 15.22 15.37
C ARG A 235 -6.22 15.90 15.84
N GLY A 236 -6.32 16.07 17.15
CA GLY A 236 -7.42 16.76 17.83
C GLY A 236 -8.46 15.78 18.39
N HIS A 237 -9.63 16.30 18.69
CA HIS A 237 -10.72 15.56 19.30
C HIS A 237 -12.00 15.77 18.48
N ILE A 238 -12.94 14.82 18.57
CA ILE A 238 -14.24 14.94 17.91
C ILE A 238 -15.38 15.26 18.87
N GLY A 239 -15.13 15.21 20.18
CA GLY A 239 -16.13 15.51 21.21
C GLY A 239 -16.49 14.31 22.09
N GLY A 240 -17.59 14.43 22.83
CA GLY A 240 -18.05 13.40 23.76
C GLY A 240 -18.86 12.28 23.11
N ALA A 241 -19.58 11.52 23.93
CA ALA A 241 -20.29 10.32 23.52
C ALA A 241 -21.29 10.54 22.36
N ASP A 242 -21.96 11.70 22.31
CA ASP A 242 -22.92 12.01 21.24
C ASP A 242 -22.19 12.14 19.88
N ALA A 243 -21.02 12.80 19.84
CA ALA A 243 -20.23 12.93 18.62
C ALA A 243 -19.74 11.56 18.11
N TRP A 244 -19.33 10.66 19.01
CA TRP A 244 -18.94 9.29 18.65
C TRP A 244 -20.11 8.46 18.12
N LYS A 245 -21.29 8.61 18.73
CA LYS A 245 -22.52 7.99 18.25
C LYS A 245 -22.90 8.51 16.86
N ASP A 246 -22.82 9.82 16.66
CA ASP A 246 -23.12 10.45 15.37
C ASP A 246 -22.10 10.04 14.30
N LEU A 247 -20.82 9.86 14.64
CA LEU A 247 -19.77 9.42 13.72
C LEU A 247 -20.11 8.08 13.04
N VAL A 248 -20.70 7.14 13.77
CA VAL A 248 -21.10 5.82 13.25
C VAL A 248 -22.57 5.76 12.83
N THR A 249 -23.27 6.90 12.84
CA THR A 249 -24.67 7.02 12.40
C THR A 249 -24.73 7.62 10.99
N GLU A 250 -25.26 6.85 10.04
CA GLU A 250 -25.37 7.25 8.64
C GLU A 250 -26.07 8.60 8.45
N GLY A 251 -25.46 9.46 7.64
CA GLY A 251 -26.03 10.72 7.20
C GLY A 251 -25.90 11.89 8.16
N THR A 252 -25.31 11.71 9.34
CA THR A 252 -24.99 12.83 10.25
C THR A 252 -23.86 13.69 9.68
N GLU A 253 -23.73 14.92 10.16
CA GLU A 253 -22.75 15.87 9.62
C GLU A 253 -21.30 15.41 9.84
N ILE A 254 -21.00 14.72 10.95
CA ILE A 254 -19.67 14.18 11.22
C ILE A 254 -19.41 12.86 10.48
N ASN A 255 -20.44 12.06 10.22
CA ASN A 255 -20.33 10.81 9.47
C ASN A 255 -20.00 11.03 8.00
N LYS A 256 -20.62 12.01 7.35
CA LYS A 256 -20.46 12.27 5.90
C LYS A 256 -18.99 12.37 5.45
N PRO A 257 -18.13 13.25 6.03
CA PRO A 257 -16.73 13.34 5.64
C PRO A 257 -15.95 12.07 5.95
N PHE A 258 -16.21 11.43 7.08
CA PHE A 258 -15.56 10.16 7.44
C PHE A 258 -15.92 9.04 6.47
N LYS A 259 -17.21 8.87 6.16
CA LYS A 259 -17.67 7.88 5.18
C LYS A 259 -17.10 8.14 3.78
N ARG A 260 -16.96 9.41 3.39
CA ARG A 260 -16.27 9.76 2.12
C ARG A 260 -14.84 9.24 2.11
N GLU A 261 -14.09 9.42 3.18
CA GLU A 261 -12.71 8.91 3.29
C GLU A 261 -12.70 7.38 3.22
N LEU A 262 -13.56 6.70 4.00
CA LEU A 262 -13.70 5.24 3.92
C LEU A 262 -14.05 4.74 2.52
N THR A 263 -14.84 5.50 1.75
CA THR A 263 -15.16 5.15 0.37
C THR A 263 -13.92 5.16 -0.51
N LEU A 264 -13.06 6.16 -0.38
CA LEU A 264 -11.83 6.27 -1.15
C LEU A 264 -10.85 5.13 -0.79
N ASP A 265 -10.75 4.79 0.48
CA ASP A 265 -9.94 3.66 0.95
C ASP A 265 -10.47 2.34 0.40
N ALA A 266 -11.79 2.14 0.47
CA ALA A 266 -12.44 0.94 -0.05
C ALA A 266 -12.29 0.82 -1.58
N ASP A 267 -12.34 1.90 -2.33
CA ASP A 267 -12.14 1.89 -3.78
C ASP A 267 -10.70 1.45 -4.14
N PHE A 268 -9.69 1.95 -3.42
CA PHE A 268 -8.32 1.52 -3.61
C PHE A 268 -8.10 0.05 -3.22
N LEU A 269 -8.59 -0.37 -2.05
CA LEU A 269 -8.50 -1.75 -1.58
C LEU A 269 -9.29 -2.72 -2.49
N SER A 270 -10.39 -2.26 -3.10
CA SER A 270 -11.12 -3.03 -4.11
C SER A 270 -10.28 -3.26 -5.36
N ALA A 271 -9.53 -2.26 -5.81
CA ALA A 271 -8.62 -2.45 -6.94
C ALA A 271 -7.54 -3.51 -6.63
N LEU A 272 -7.03 -3.57 -5.40
CA LEU A 272 -6.11 -4.63 -4.97
C LEU A 272 -6.81 -6.00 -4.93
N ARG A 273 -8.03 -6.09 -4.38
CA ARG A 273 -8.85 -7.31 -4.39
C ARG A 273 -9.08 -7.82 -5.81
N ASP A 274 -9.47 -6.94 -6.73
CA ASP A 274 -9.77 -7.28 -8.11
C ASP A 274 -8.53 -7.80 -8.87
N ASN A 275 -7.33 -7.42 -8.42
CA ASN A 275 -6.05 -7.96 -8.87
C ASN A 275 -5.55 -9.15 -8.02
N GLY A 276 -6.36 -9.69 -7.09
CA GLY A 276 -6.04 -10.87 -6.30
C GLY A 276 -5.01 -10.64 -5.18
N VAL A 277 -4.82 -9.40 -4.72
CA VAL A 277 -3.85 -9.03 -3.69
C VAL A 277 -4.47 -9.12 -2.29
N PRO A 278 -4.01 -10.03 -1.41
CA PRO A 278 -4.34 -10.01 0.00
C PRO A 278 -3.63 -8.85 0.72
N VAL A 279 -4.30 -8.26 1.69
CA VAL A 279 -3.82 -7.08 2.42
C VAL A 279 -3.95 -7.30 3.92
N ILE A 280 -2.91 -7.02 4.70
CA ILE A 280 -3.01 -6.81 6.14
C ILE A 280 -3.52 -5.38 6.34
N TRP A 281 -4.70 -5.24 6.91
CA TRP A 281 -5.35 -3.96 7.14
C TRP A 281 -5.33 -3.57 8.62
N ARG A 282 -4.65 -2.47 8.96
CA ARG A 282 -4.45 -1.95 10.31
C ARG A 282 -5.18 -0.61 10.52
N PRO A 283 -6.51 -0.56 10.53
CA PRO A 283 -7.22 0.68 10.83
C PRO A 283 -7.05 1.07 12.29
N LEU A 284 -7.11 2.36 12.57
CA LEU A 284 -7.12 2.90 13.95
C LEU A 284 -5.91 2.46 14.80
N HIS A 285 -4.74 2.27 14.19
CA HIS A 285 -3.51 1.94 14.92
C HIS A 285 -3.23 2.97 16.02
N GLU A 286 -2.54 2.57 17.08
CA GLU A 286 -2.20 3.43 18.22
C GLU A 286 -3.39 4.15 18.90
N MET A 287 -4.62 3.65 18.74
CA MET A 287 -5.84 4.28 19.24
C MET A 287 -5.81 4.60 20.73
N ASN A 288 -5.03 3.87 21.52
CA ASN A 288 -4.89 4.04 22.98
C ASN A 288 -3.87 5.13 23.38
N GLY A 289 -3.18 5.76 22.41
CA GLY A 289 -2.12 6.75 22.68
C GLY A 289 -2.64 8.14 23.08
N GLY A 290 -3.84 8.51 22.66
CA GLY A 290 -4.44 9.81 22.98
C GLY A 290 -4.03 10.96 22.06
N TRP A 291 -3.20 10.73 21.05
CA TRP A 291 -2.72 11.77 20.12
C TRP A 291 -3.49 11.82 18.79
N PHE A 292 -4.13 10.73 18.39
CA PHE A 292 -5.01 10.72 17.23
C PHE A 292 -6.44 11.08 17.64
N TRP A 293 -7.20 11.69 16.72
CA TRP A 293 -8.60 11.98 16.97
C TRP A 293 -9.43 10.70 17.23
N PHE A 294 -9.04 9.61 16.62
CA PHE A 294 -9.64 8.29 16.85
C PHE A 294 -9.07 7.60 18.09
N SER A 295 -9.00 8.32 19.20
CA SER A 295 -8.68 7.78 20.51
C SER A 295 -9.93 7.81 21.40
N PRO A 296 -10.15 6.83 22.32
CA PRO A 296 -11.23 6.93 23.29
C PRO A 296 -11.01 8.09 24.29
N ILE A 297 -9.79 8.62 24.35
CA ILE A 297 -9.41 9.74 25.22
C ILE A 297 -9.63 11.05 24.45
N GLN A 298 -10.66 11.81 24.82
CA GLN A 298 -11.04 13.04 24.14
C GLN A 298 -10.61 14.31 24.92
N GLY A 299 -9.45 14.25 25.56
CA GLY A 299 -8.91 15.35 26.36
C GLY A 299 -9.63 15.55 27.70
N GLU A 300 -9.30 16.65 28.39
CA GLU A 300 -9.86 16.96 29.72
C GLU A 300 -11.35 17.30 29.65
N GLU A 301 -11.80 17.91 28.55
CA GLU A 301 -13.18 18.41 28.40
C GLU A 301 -14.20 17.26 28.30
N TYR A 302 -13.89 16.20 27.57
CA TYR A 302 -14.82 15.08 27.32
C TYR A 302 -14.40 13.80 28.02
N GLY A 303 -13.18 13.73 28.56
CA GLY A 303 -12.66 12.56 29.24
C GLY A 303 -12.52 11.33 28.33
N VAL A 304 -12.85 10.15 28.88
CA VAL A 304 -12.79 8.87 28.15
C VAL A 304 -14.16 8.45 27.67
N VAL A 305 -14.31 8.20 26.37
CA VAL A 305 -15.55 7.74 25.77
C VAL A 305 -15.51 6.21 25.65
N LYS A 306 -16.34 5.55 26.47
CA LYS A 306 -16.44 4.09 26.48
C LYS A 306 -17.00 3.56 25.15
N ASN A 307 -16.46 2.44 24.69
CA ASN A 307 -16.82 1.75 23.44
C ASN A 307 -16.62 2.57 22.15
N ALA A 308 -16.01 3.77 22.22
CA ALA A 308 -15.77 4.61 21.06
C ALA A 308 -15.09 3.84 19.92
N ILE A 309 -13.98 3.17 20.22
CA ILE A 309 -13.20 2.44 19.21
C ILE A 309 -13.85 1.11 18.80
N PRO A 310 -14.35 0.26 19.71
CA PRO A 310 -15.10 -0.93 19.31
C PRO A 310 -16.26 -0.64 18.35
N ASP A 311 -17.04 0.41 18.58
CA ASP A 311 -18.16 0.78 17.73
C ASP A 311 -17.67 1.33 16.36
N LEU A 312 -16.64 2.16 16.37
CA LEU A 312 -16.02 2.68 15.14
C LEU A 312 -15.39 1.56 14.31
N TRP A 313 -14.65 0.63 14.96
CA TRP A 313 -14.07 -0.53 14.28
C TRP A 313 -15.13 -1.37 13.58
N LYS A 314 -16.23 -1.70 14.29
CA LYS A 314 -17.35 -2.45 13.73
C LYS A 314 -18.01 -1.73 12.56
N TYR A 315 -18.11 -0.40 12.64
CA TYR A 315 -18.64 0.42 11.55
C TYR A 315 -17.77 0.30 10.29
N ILE A 316 -16.45 0.43 10.42
CA ILE A 316 -15.49 0.28 9.30
C ILE A 316 -15.54 -1.14 8.75
N TYR A 317 -15.50 -2.16 9.63
CA TYR A 317 -15.54 -3.56 9.27
C TYR A 317 -16.78 -3.90 8.44
N ASN A 318 -17.95 -3.53 8.93
CA ASN A 318 -19.21 -3.78 8.24
C ASN A 318 -19.28 -3.05 6.89
N TYR A 319 -18.86 -1.80 6.85
CA TYR A 319 -18.84 -1.02 5.62
C TYR A 319 -17.95 -1.65 4.54
N PHE A 320 -16.77 -2.14 4.90
CA PHE A 320 -15.85 -2.78 3.97
C PHE A 320 -16.35 -4.17 3.54
N THR A 321 -16.92 -4.94 4.48
CA THR A 321 -17.52 -6.25 4.19
C THR A 321 -18.73 -6.13 3.24
N GLU A 322 -19.59 -5.16 3.44
CA GLU A 322 -20.74 -4.88 2.56
C GLU A 322 -20.28 -4.49 1.14
N ARG A 323 -19.10 -3.93 0.98
CA ARG A 323 -18.46 -3.63 -0.32
C ARG A 323 -17.72 -4.83 -0.91
N GLY A 324 -17.76 -5.99 -0.26
CA GLY A 324 -17.14 -7.22 -0.73
C GLY A 324 -15.61 -7.22 -0.61
N LEU A 325 -15.02 -6.47 0.33
CA LEU A 325 -13.58 -6.50 0.61
C LEU A 325 -13.22 -7.74 1.43
N ASP A 326 -13.12 -8.88 0.76
CA ASP A 326 -12.82 -10.19 1.34
C ASP A 326 -11.31 -10.54 1.34
N ASN A 327 -10.50 -9.67 0.75
CA ASN A 327 -9.04 -9.83 0.67
C ASN A 327 -8.28 -9.27 1.87
N LEU A 328 -8.97 -8.79 2.92
CA LEU A 328 -8.35 -8.14 4.08
C LEU A 328 -8.13 -9.13 5.24
N LEU A 329 -6.95 -9.08 5.85
CA LEU A 329 -6.65 -9.59 7.20
C LEU A 329 -6.64 -8.41 8.17
N TRP A 330 -7.57 -8.40 9.11
CA TRP A 330 -7.77 -7.30 10.06
C TRP A 330 -6.81 -7.41 11.24
N GLU A 331 -5.92 -6.45 11.39
CA GLU A 331 -4.94 -6.40 12.47
C GLU A 331 -5.25 -5.29 13.46
N TYR A 332 -5.47 -5.67 14.71
CA TYR A 332 -5.63 -4.75 15.84
C TYR A 332 -4.25 -4.38 16.39
N SER A 333 -3.84 -3.12 16.26
CA SER A 333 -2.48 -2.64 16.57
C SER A 333 -2.50 -1.42 17.51
N PRO A 334 -2.65 -1.60 18.84
CA PRO A 334 -2.50 -0.51 19.80
C PRO A 334 -1.03 -0.12 20.01
N ASN A 335 -0.81 1.12 20.49
CA ASN A 335 0.50 1.54 20.95
C ASN A 335 0.89 0.84 22.26
N ASN A 336 2.18 0.57 22.42
CA ASN A 336 2.76 0.09 23.68
C ASN A 336 2.45 1.07 24.82
N SER A 337 1.85 0.60 25.90
CA SER A 337 1.34 1.43 26.99
C SER A 337 1.95 1.09 28.34
N ASN A 338 2.19 2.12 29.15
CA ASN A 338 2.60 1.95 30.53
C ASN A 338 1.45 1.64 31.51
N GLY A 339 0.19 1.61 31.02
CA GLY A 339 -0.99 1.27 31.81
C GLY A 339 -1.40 2.34 32.86
N ALA A 340 -0.86 3.54 32.80
CA ALA A 340 -1.14 4.60 33.80
C ALA A 340 -2.61 5.06 33.79
N ASN A 341 -3.24 5.05 32.61
CA ASN A 341 -4.68 5.29 32.44
C ASN A 341 -5.31 4.00 31.91
N PRO A 342 -6.41 3.49 32.49
CA PRO A 342 -7.08 2.29 31.97
C PRO A 342 -7.42 2.36 30.48
N ALA A 343 -7.76 3.53 29.96
CA ALA A 343 -8.04 3.70 28.52
C ALA A 343 -6.79 3.61 27.62
N ASN A 344 -5.59 3.68 28.20
CA ASN A 344 -4.34 3.41 27.49
C ASN A 344 -4.00 1.90 27.46
N ASP A 345 -4.73 1.05 28.19
CA ASP A 345 -4.51 -0.38 28.16
C ASP A 345 -4.75 -0.94 26.76
N VAL A 346 -3.84 -1.80 26.30
CA VAL A 346 -3.88 -2.34 24.94
C VAL A 346 -5.11 -3.17 24.63
N LEU A 347 -5.82 -3.67 25.66
CA LEU A 347 -7.06 -4.43 25.49
C LEU A 347 -8.33 -3.57 25.65
N TYR A 348 -8.21 -2.33 26.11
CA TYR A 348 -9.37 -1.48 26.41
C TYR A 348 -10.28 -1.25 25.21
N SER A 349 -9.70 -1.10 24.03
CA SER A 349 -10.39 -0.79 22.77
C SER A 349 -10.58 -2.00 21.86
N TYR A 350 -10.34 -3.22 22.36
CA TYR A 350 -10.45 -4.43 21.54
C TYR A 350 -11.92 -4.67 21.09
N PRO A 351 -12.16 -4.79 19.76
CA PRO A 351 -13.53 -4.82 19.22
C PRO A 351 -14.23 -6.17 19.34
N GLY A 352 -13.49 -7.24 19.61
CA GLY A 352 -13.98 -8.62 19.67
C GLY A 352 -13.33 -9.54 18.64
N ASP A 353 -13.27 -10.84 18.95
CA ASP A 353 -12.53 -11.84 18.16
C ASP A 353 -13.05 -12.00 16.74
N GLU A 354 -14.34 -11.76 16.55
CA GLU A 354 -15.01 -11.88 15.25
C GLU A 354 -14.66 -10.76 14.25
N TYR A 355 -14.01 -9.68 14.71
CA TYR A 355 -13.63 -8.53 13.90
C TYR A 355 -12.11 -8.40 13.70
N VAL A 356 -11.33 -9.34 14.21
CA VAL A 356 -9.86 -9.27 14.22
C VAL A 356 -9.27 -10.62 13.83
N ASP A 357 -8.41 -10.63 12.83
CA ASP A 357 -7.69 -11.84 12.40
C ASP A 357 -6.36 -12.00 13.15
N MET A 358 -5.64 -10.90 13.38
CA MET A 358 -4.34 -10.86 14.03
C MET A 358 -4.18 -9.63 14.90
N VAL A 359 -3.16 -9.62 15.75
CA VAL A 359 -2.89 -8.51 16.67
C VAL A 359 -1.43 -8.07 16.56
N GLY A 360 -1.18 -6.80 16.83
CA GLY A 360 0.17 -6.25 16.86
C GLY A 360 0.33 -5.21 17.97
N ILE A 361 1.52 -4.71 18.16
CA ILE A 361 1.77 -3.48 18.89
C ILE A 361 2.69 -2.57 18.11
N ASP A 362 2.49 -1.27 18.28
CA ASP A 362 3.41 -0.23 17.82
C ASP A 362 4.31 0.12 19.00
N TRP A 363 5.60 -0.27 18.87
CA TRP A 363 6.54 -0.20 19.97
C TRP A 363 7.81 0.54 19.60
N TYR A 364 7.92 1.76 20.08
CA TYR A 364 9.12 2.58 19.94
C TYR A 364 9.90 2.61 21.25
N THR A 365 11.12 2.03 21.25
CA THR A 365 11.97 1.85 22.43
C THR A 365 13.15 2.80 22.43
N VAL A 366 13.67 3.11 23.63
CA VAL A 366 14.85 3.97 23.84
C VAL A 366 16.18 3.21 23.96
N GLY A 367 16.23 1.97 23.43
CA GLY A 367 17.44 1.15 23.48
C GLY A 367 17.63 0.37 24.78
N ASN A 368 16.79 0.59 25.79
CA ASN A 368 16.72 -0.24 26.97
C ASN A 368 15.63 -1.28 26.79
N TYR A 369 16.02 -2.54 26.93
CA TYR A 369 15.14 -3.64 26.90
C TYR A 369 14.21 -3.67 28.12
N GLU A 370 13.10 -2.97 28.03
CA GLU A 370 11.93 -3.23 28.86
C GLU A 370 10.85 -3.78 27.95
N ILE A 371 10.80 -5.11 27.81
CA ILE A 371 9.74 -5.76 27.02
C ILE A 371 8.40 -5.31 27.55
N GLY A 372 7.67 -4.66 26.65
CA GLY A 372 6.31 -4.27 26.90
C GLY A 372 6.16 -3.13 27.87
N GLY A 373 7.20 -2.33 28.09
CA GLY A 373 7.16 -1.25 29.05
C GLY A 373 6.66 -1.71 30.41
N SER A 374 6.30 -0.79 31.27
CA SER A 374 5.70 -1.10 32.58
C SER A 374 4.35 -1.84 32.51
N GLY A 375 3.71 -1.90 31.33
CA GLY A 375 2.37 -2.46 31.15
C GLY A 375 2.30 -3.88 30.59
N ARG A 376 3.45 -4.47 30.21
CA ARG A 376 3.50 -5.80 29.56
C ARG A 376 2.53 -5.90 28.37
N SER A 377 2.55 -4.90 27.51
CA SER A 377 1.58 -4.77 26.40
C SER A 377 1.61 -5.97 25.45
N TYR A 378 2.79 -6.45 25.07
CA TYR A 378 2.93 -7.58 24.17
C TYR A 378 2.38 -8.88 24.79
N GLU A 379 2.70 -9.13 26.07
CA GLU A 379 2.18 -10.28 26.83
C GLU A 379 0.64 -10.25 26.86
N LYS A 380 0.05 -9.06 27.06
CA LYS A 380 -1.41 -8.92 27.07
C LYS A 380 -2.04 -9.23 25.72
N ILE A 381 -1.52 -8.70 24.61
CA ILE A 381 -2.10 -9.01 23.29
C ILE A 381 -1.97 -10.49 22.92
N MET A 382 -0.89 -11.16 23.34
CA MET A 382 -0.74 -12.61 23.14
C MET A 382 -1.83 -13.41 23.85
N THR A 383 -2.45 -12.90 24.95
CA THR A 383 -3.56 -13.57 25.62
C THR A 383 -4.82 -13.70 24.76
N LEU A 384 -4.91 -12.95 23.66
CA LEU A 384 -6.00 -13.05 22.68
C LEU A 384 -5.90 -14.33 21.81
N GLY A 385 -4.78 -15.07 21.87
CA GLY A 385 -4.64 -16.33 21.15
C GLY A 385 -4.55 -16.20 19.64
N LYS A 386 -4.19 -15.03 19.15
CA LYS A 386 -4.01 -14.72 17.72
C LYS A 386 -2.53 -14.57 17.40
N VAL A 387 -2.16 -14.60 16.12
CA VAL A 387 -0.81 -14.24 15.68
C VAL A 387 -0.53 -12.82 16.18
N ALA A 388 0.58 -12.66 16.91
CA ALA A 388 0.99 -11.38 17.47
C ALA A 388 2.26 -10.86 16.77
N ASN A 389 2.31 -9.55 16.52
CA ASN A 389 3.32 -8.91 15.69
C ASN A 389 3.90 -7.67 16.37
N LEU A 390 5.09 -7.27 15.96
CA LEU A 390 5.62 -5.93 16.13
C LEU A 390 5.21 -5.10 14.92
N ALA A 391 3.96 -4.61 14.93
CA ALA A 391 3.31 -4.00 13.78
C ALA A 391 3.97 -2.66 13.38
N GLU A 392 4.50 -1.92 14.35
CA GLU A 392 5.51 -0.88 14.16
C GLU A 392 6.58 -1.05 15.24
N PHE A 393 7.83 -1.12 14.81
CA PHE A 393 8.94 -1.31 15.73
C PHE A 393 10.07 -0.33 15.40
N GLY A 394 10.54 0.39 16.41
CA GLY A 394 11.57 1.39 16.15
C GLY A 394 12.15 2.05 17.37
N GLN A 395 12.95 3.08 17.10
CA GLN A 395 13.58 3.91 18.09
C GLN A 395 12.61 4.99 18.61
N GLY A 396 12.48 5.09 19.92
CA GLY A 396 11.60 6.06 20.59
C GLY A 396 12.31 7.00 21.53
N GLY A 397 11.51 7.75 22.31
CA GLY A 397 11.97 8.65 23.38
C GLY A 397 12.74 9.90 22.93
N PRO A 398 13.77 10.34 23.66
CA PRO A 398 14.52 11.57 23.35
C PRO A 398 15.18 11.57 21.97
N LEU A 399 15.30 10.41 21.34
CA LEU A 399 15.89 10.25 20.02
C LEU A 399 14.88 10.44 18.90
N HIS A 400 13.60 10.38 19.21
CA HIS A 400 12.54 10.74 18.28
C HIS A 400 12.66 12.23 17.94
N GLY A 401 13.13 12.54 16.73
CA GLY A 401 13.44 13.90 16.30
C GLY A 401 14.92 14.32 16.47
N ALA A 402 15.78 13.47 17.03
CA ALA A 402 17.21 13.72 17.06
C ALA A 402 17.82 13.67 15.65
N THR A 403 19.03 14.26 15.49
CA THR A 403 19.77 14.16 14.25
C THR A 403 20.18 12.71 13.97
N ARG A 404 20.35 12.37 12.70
CA ARG A 404 20.81 11.04 12.25
C ARG A 404 22.05 10.58 13.00
N ASP A 405 23.07 11.44 13.11
CA ASP A 405 24.33 11.13 13.83
C ASP A 405 24.14 10.80 15.31
N ALA A 406 23.11 11.35 15.96
CA ALA A 406 22.79 11.05 17.35
C ALA A 406 22.02 9.72 17.47
N GLN A 407 21.16 9.42 16.51
CA GLN A 407 20.41 8.17 16.47
C GLN A 407 21.34 6.98 16.18
N GLU A 408 22.22 7.08 15.17
CA GLU A 408 23.17 6.04 14.78
C GLU A 408 24.11 5.60 15.91
N LYS A 409 24.40 6.49 16.88
CA LYS A 409 25.25 6.19 18.04
C LYS A 409 24.53 5.47 19.17
N LEU A 410 23.22 5.54 19.21
CA LEU A 410 22.42 5.12 20.37
C LEU A 410 21.49 3.95 20.08
N PHE A 411 21.15 3.71 18.80
CA PHE A 411 20.32 2.59 18.40
C PHE A 411 20.85 1.99 17.09
N THR A 412 20.99 0.68 17.03
CA THR A 412 21.52 -0.07 15.88
C THR A 412 20.73 -1.36 15.68
N CYS A 413 20.86 -2.01 14.56
CA CYS A 413 20.27 -3.32 14.33
C CYS A 413 20.75 -4.38 15.34
N LYS A 414 21.93 -4.22 15.97
CA LYS A 414 22.38 -5.11 17.08
C LYS A 414 21.53 -4.94 18.35
N HIS A 415 20.94 -3.76 18.58
CA HIS A 415 19.97 -3.61 19.67
C HIS A 415 18.65 -4.30 19.33
N VAL A 416 18.25 -4.28 18.05
CA VAL A 416 17.08 -5.04 17.58
C VAL A 416 17.29 -6.53 17.81
N ASP A 417 18.43 -7.09 17.37
CA ASP A 417 18.76 -8.51 17.61
C ASP A 417 18.73 -8.86 19.10
N ALA A 418 19.34 -8.05 19.97
CA ALA A 418 19.34 -8.29 21.40
C ALA A 418 17.93 -8.26 22.02
N ILE A 419 17.05 -7.41 21.50
CA ILE A 419 15.64 -7.34 21.91
C ILE A 419 14.91 -8.61 21.47
N LEU A 420 15.07 -9.03 20.22
CA LEU A 420 14.45 -10.24 19.67
C LEU A 420 14.95 -11.49 20.41
N ASP A 421 16.27 -11.62 20.64
CA ASP A 421 16.86 -12.74 21.40
C ASP A 421 16.21 -12.87 22.78
N ARG A 422 16.00 -11.74 23.43
CA ARG A 422 15.36 -11.73 24.73
C ARG A 422 13.88 -12.08 24.68
N MET A 423 13.14 -11.55 23.69
CA MET A 423 11.73 -11.88 23.49
C MET A 423 11.55 -13.39 23.31
N TYR A 424 12.34 -14.02 22.43
CA TYR A 424 12.29 -15.46 22.22
C TYR A 424 12.73 -16.26 23.47
N ALA A 425 13.77 -15.79 24.19
CA ALA A 425 14.20 -16.43 25.45
C ALA A 425 13.12 -16.37 26.54
N ASP A 426 12.32 -15.30 26.57
CA ASP A 426 11.18 -15.16 27.50
C ASP A 426 9.91 -15.90 27.00
N GLY A 427 9.99 -16.60 25.86
CA GLY A 427 8.89 -17.41 25.31
C GLY A 427 7.86 -16.64 24.50
N TYR A 428 8.18 -15.40 24.10
CA TYR A 428 7.31 -14.66 23.19
C TYR A 428 7.44 -15.21 21.76
N LYS A 429 6.34 -15.15 21.04
CA LYS A 429 6.23 -15.53 19.63
C LYS A 429 5.96 -14.27 18.82
N ILE A 430 6.53 -14.18 17.64
CA ILE A 430 6.42 -12.99 16.78
C ILE A 430 6.18 -13.47 15.34
N GLY A 431 5.08 -13.06 14.73
CA GLY A 431 4.80 -13.37 13.33
C GLY A 431 5.62 -12.51 12.37
N TYR A 432 5.68 -11.21 12.62
CA TYR A 432 6.53 -10.29 11.87
C TYR A 432 6.95 -9.07 12.71
N ALA A 433 8.00 -8.38 12.25
CA ALA A 433 8.38 -7.08 12.75
C ALA A 433 8.55 -6.09 11.58
N MET A 434 7.92 -4.93 11.68
CA MET A 434 7.98 -3.88 10.66
C MET A 434 8.53 -2.59 11.25
N SER A 435 9.54 -2.00 10.61
CA SER A 435 9.98 -0.65 10.95
C SER A 435 9.12 0.40 10.26
N TYR A 436 9.07 1.61 10.83
CA TYR A 436 8.36 2.72 10.23
C TYR A 436 9.28 3.55 9.34
N ALA A 437 8.71 4.16 8.31
CA ALA A 437 9.42 4.95 7.31
C ALA A 437 10.40 5.99 7.87
N GLU A 438 11.31 6.46 7.05
CA GLU A 438 12.30 7.49 7.33
C GLU A 438 13.29 7.11 8.47
N ARG A 439 13.31 7.87 9.56
CA ARG A 439 14.29 7.72 10.65
C ARG A 439 14.12 6.44 11.47
N ASN A 440 12.93 5.87 11.45
CA ASN A 440 12.61 4.66 12.20
C ASN A 440 12.70 3.39 11.35
N SER A 441 13.18 3.51 10.10
CA SER A 441 13.41 2.37 9.21
C SER A 441 14.72 1.66 9.55
N PHE A 442 14.73 0.33 9.48
CA PHE A 442 15.92 -0.52 9.66
C PHE A 442 17.08 -0.08 8.76
N VAL A 443 16.80 0.43 7.57
CA VAL A 443 17.84 0.85 6.60
C VAL A 443 18.71 2.02 7.10
N TRP A 444 18.24 2.79 8.06
CA TRP A 444 18.97 3.90 8.63
C TRP A 444 19.80 3.53 9.86
N TRP A 445 19.66 2.30 10.38
CA TRP A 445 20.36 1.87 11.57
C TRP A 445 21.65 1.13 11.20
N PRO A 446 22.77 1.42 11.88
CA PRO A 446 24.02 0.70 11.67
C PRO A 446 23.83 -0.82 11.80
N HIS A 447 24.56 -1.57 10.98
CA HIS A 447 24.51 -3.04 10.89
C HIS A 447 23.20 -3.61 10.32
N CYS A 448 22.49 -2.85 9.51
CA CYS A 448 21.30 -3.33 8.82
C CYS A 448 21.60 -4.52 7.89
N ASP A 449 22.72 -4.46 7.19
CA ASP A 449 23.22 -5.53 6.30
C ASP A 449 23.49 -6.84 7.07
N GLU A 450 24.16 -6.76 8.22
CA GLU A 450 24.40 -7.91 9.11
C GLU A 450 23.07 -8.50 9.62
N PHE A 451 22.14 -7.62 10.06
CA PHE A 451 20.82 -8.01 10.55
C PHE A 451 19.99 -8.73 9.48
N MET A 452 19.91 -8.14 8.29
CA MET A 452 19.15 -8.71 7.18
C MET A 452 19.76 -10.01 6.63
N ALA A 453 21.07 -10.22 6.78
CA ALA A 453 21.75 -11.45 6.40
C ALA A 453 21.68 -12.56 7.46
N SER A 454 21.04 -12.34 8.59
CA SER A 454 20.87 -13.32 9.67
C SER A 454 19.94 -14.46 9.25
N ASP A 455 20.26 -15.71 9.65
CA ASP A 455 19.47 -16.89 9.35
C ASP A 455 18.03 -16.84 9.90
N ARG A 456 17.78 -16.00 10.91
CA ARG A 456 16.42 -15.78 11.46
C ARG A 456 15.52 -14.95 10.56
N ILE A 457 16.11 -14.11 9.69
CA ILE A 457 15.37 -13.12 8.92
C ILE A 457 14.86 -13.74 7.63
N VAL A 458 13.57 -13.59 7.42
CA VAL A 458 12.92 -13.87 6.13
C VAL A 458 12.71 -12.55 5.42
N ASP A 459 13.49 -12.34 4.37
CA ASP A 459 13.36 -11.24 3.43
C ASP A 459 12.45 -11.63 2.23
N LEU A 460 12.28 -10.75 1.26
CA LEU A 460 11.46 -11.03 0.08
C LEU A 460 11.92 -12.29 -0.66
N SER A 461 13.22 -12.56 -0.74
CA SER A 461 13.75 -13.72 -1.46
C SER A 461 13.43 -15.06 -0.77
N GLY A 462 13.24 -15.06 0.53
CA GLY A 462 12.86 -16.23 1.34
C GLY A 462 11.37 -16.57 1.30
N MET A 463 10.51 -15.60 0.94
CA MET A 463 9.05 -15.76 0.99
C MET A 463 8.50 -16.86 0.08
N PRO A 464 8.94 -17.03 -1.19
CA PRO A 464 8.42 -18.11 -2.04
C PRO A 464 8.58 -19.49 -1.41
N ALA A 465 9.71 -19.77 -0.78
CA ALA A 465 9.95 -21.06 -0.10
C ALA A 465 9.01 -21.28 1.09
N LEU A 466 8.64 -20.23 1.82
CA LEU A 466 7.64 -20.33 2.89
C LEU A 466 6.25 -20.66 2.35
N PHE A 467 5.81 -20.02 1.27
CA PHE A 467 4.53 -20.32 0.64
C PHE A 467 4.49 -21.75 0.07
N GLU A 468 5.56 -22.21 -0.56
CA GLU A 468 5.66 -23.60 -1.02
C GLU A 468 5.52 -24.58 0.14
N LYS A 469 6.25 -24.36 1.24
CA LYS A 469 6.17 -25.19 2.44
C LYS A 469 4.77 -25.28 3.04
N ILE A 470 4.01 -24.18 3.03
CA ILE A 470 2.62 -24.17 3.53
C ILE A 470 1.67 -24.92 2.59
N ARG A 471 1.94 -24.92 1.29
CA ARG A 471 1.12 -25.65 0.29
C ARG A 471 1.34 -27.15 0.30
N GLU A 472 2.53 -27.61 0.72
CA GLU A 472 2.88 -29.03 0.81
C GLU A 472 2.32 -29.72 2.07
N ASN A 473 1.93 -28.96 3.10
CA ASN A 473 1.38 -29.45 4.36
C ASN A 473 -0.13 -29.24 4.44
#